data_2b96a0bacee3d9455e275a3d214206ff
#
_entry.id   2b96a0bacee3d9455e275a3d214206ff
#
_cell.length_a   1.000
_cell.length_b   1.000
_cell.length_c   1.000
_cell.angle_alpha   90.00
_cell.angle_beta   90.00
_cell.angle_gamma   90.00
#
_symmetry.space_group_name_H-M   'P 1'
#
loop_
_entity.id
_entity.type
_entity.pdbx_description
1 polymer ?
#
loop_
_entity_poly.entity_id
_entity_poly.type
_entity_poly.pdbx_seq_one_letter_code
_entity_poly.pdbx_strand_id
1 'polypeptide(L)'
;KKQRARQKAILIVSGALIVIFFVVSGIRSTMNSPQGDTITVGGKDYTEQRLLCELMSQAIEKETDLNVSRKSNLGGTQVVFNAVKSGEVDVYMEYIGTAYADTLGYEPISDVDKAYQTVKDEFKDKYDLDVLSQMSFNNTYTLAVKPELAEKYGLKTMSDLQSLNGQLRI
;
A
#
# COMPACT_ATOMS: atom_id res chain seq x y z
N LYS A 1 17.24 -49.94 33.85
CA LYS A 1 18.27 -49.48 32.88
C LYS A 1 17.74 -49.42 31.43
N LYS A 2 17.00 -50.41 30.93
CA LYS A 2 16.45 -50.49 29.56
C LYS A 2 15.49 -49.34 29.20
N GLN A 3 14.67 -48.86 30.13
CA GLN A 3 13.67 -47.81 29.90
C GLN A 3 14.32 -46.41 29.74
N ARG A 4 15.35 -46.12 30.53
CA ARG A 4 16.13 -44.86 30.38
C ARG A 4 16.91 -44.80 29.07
N ALA A 5 17.40 -45.93 28.57
CA ALA A 5 18.07 -46.00 27.27
C ALA A 5 17.09 -45.75 26.12
N ARG A 6 15.85 -46.28 26.18
CA ARG A 6 14.78 -46.02 25.20
C ARG A 6 14.35 -44.55 25.20
N GLN A 7 14.20 -43.95 26.37
CA GLN A 7 13.85 -42.49 26.45
C GLN A 7 14.93 -41.59 25.86
N LYS A 8 16.22 -41.91 26.13
CA LYS A 8 17.32 -41.15 25.52
C LYS A 8 17.40 -41.33 24.00
N ALA A 9 17.14 -42.53 23.49
CA ALA A 9 17.11 -42.78 22.07
C ALA A 9 15.95 -41.98 21.36
N ILE A 10 14.77 -41.96 21.98
CA ILE A 10 13.62 -41.17 21.45
C ILE A 10 13.94 -39.68 21.43
N LEU A 11 14.54 -39.11 22.48
CA LEU A 11 14.95 -37.71 22.54
C LEU A 11 16.00 -37.36 21.48
N ILE A 12 16.96 -38.23 21.22
CA ILE A 12 17.99 -38.00 20.18
C ILE A 12 17.36 -38.05 18.80
N VAL A 13 16.51 -39.01 18.52
CA VAL A 13 15.83 -39.15 17.22
C VAL A 13 14.88 -37.98 16.96
N SER A 14 14.11 -37.53 17.95
CA SER A 14 13.22 -36.36 17.80
C SER A 14 14.01 -35.06 17.60
N GLY A 15 15.13 -34.86 18.32
CA GLY A 15 16.02 -33.74 18.13
C GLY A 15 16.63 -33.69 16.71
N ALA A 16 17.09 -34.85 16.22
CA ALA A 16 17.63 -34.97 14.86
C ALA A 16 16.59 -34.67 13.78
N LEU A 17 15.35 -35.13 13.96
CA LEU A 17 14.24 -34.85 13.03
C LEU A 17 13.88 -33.36 13.00
N ILE A 18 13.90 -32.66 14.13
CA ILE A 18 13.65 -31.21 14.21
C ILE A 18 14.77 -30.46 13.49
N VAL A 19 16.01 -30.81 13.70
CA VAL A 19 17.15 -30.17 12.99
C VAL A 19 17.06 -30.39 11.48
N ILE A 20 16.76 -31.62 11.06
CA ILE A 20 16.55 -31.94 9.64
C ILE A 20 15.39 -31.12 9.04
N PHE A 21 14.28 -30.96 9.77
CA PHE A 21 13.15 -30.15 9.34
C PHE A 21 13.56 -28.67 9.13
N PHE A 22 14.28 -28.08 10.07
CA PHE A 22 14.77 -26.70 9.92
C PHE A 22 15.81 -26.54 8.80
N VAL A 23 16.72 -27.51 8.63
CA VAL A 23 17.69 -27.49 7.52
C VAL A 23 16.99 -27.64 6.16
N VAL A 24 16.04 -28.56 6.03
CA VAL A 24 15.26 -28.73 4.79
C VAL A 24 14.36 -27.53 4.51
N SER A 25 13.76 -26.93 5.54
CA SER A 25 12.97 -25.70 5.40
C SER A 25 13.86 -24.51 4.99
N GLY A 26 15.03 -24.37 5.59
CA GLY A 26 16.03 -23.35 5.21
C GLY A 26 16.53 -23.52 3.77
N ILE A 27 16.82 -24.74 3.34
CA ILE A 27 17.25 -25.04 1.97
C ILE A 27 16.11 -24.76 0.97
N ARG A 28 14.86 -25.09 1.30
CA ARG A 28 13.71 -24.76 0.45
C ARG A 28 13.49 -23.24 0.31
N SER A 29 13.70 -22.48 1.38
CA SER A 29 13.62 -21.01 1.32
C SER A 29 14.69 -20.41 0.40
N THR A 30 15.92 -20.96 0.41
CA THR A 30 17.01 -20.49 -0.46
C THR A 30 16.90 -20.98 -1.90
N MET A 31 16.27 -22.15 -2.15
CA MET A 31 16.13 -22.69 -3.50
C MET A 31 14.90 -22.14 -4.27
N ASN A 32 13.98 -21.45 -3.59
CA ASN A 32 12.78 -20.84 -4.20
C ASN A 32 12.88 -19.30 -4.26
N SER A 33 14.02 -18.71 -3.95
CA SER A 33 14.24 -17.29 -4.21
C SER A 33 14.37 -17.11 -5.73
N PRO A 34 13.58 -16.25 -6.36
CA PRO A 34 13.83 -15.84 -7.74
C PRO A 34 15.27 -15.34 -7.84
N GLN A 35 15.96 -15.69 -8.92
CA GLN A 35 17.38 -15.33 -9.15
C GLN A 35 17.45 -13.86 -9.57
N GLY A 36 17.29 -12.93 -8.63
CA GLY A 36 17.30 -11.48 -8.80
C GLY A 36 16.73 -10.79 -7.57
N ASP A 37 17.07 -9.53 -7.39
CA ASP A 37 16.49 -8.69 -6.35
C ASP A 37 14.97 -8.57 -6.58
N THR A 38 14.20 -8.63 -5.50
CA THR A 38 12.75 -8.54 -5.55
C THR A 38 12.31 -7.21 -4.96
N ILE A 39 11.50 -6.46 -5.71
CA ILE A 39 10.82 -5.25 -5.24
C ILE A 39 9.36 -5.54 -4.93
N THR A 40 8.86 -5.09 -3.79
CA THR A 40 7.48 -5.26 -3.37
C THR A 40 6.69 -3.99 -3.65
N VAL A 41 5.71 -4.10 -4.55
CA VAL A 41 4.79 -3.00 -4.89
C VAL A 41 3.53 -3.14 -4.06
N GLY A 42 3.22 -2.12 -3.26
CA GLY A 42 2.03 -2.06 -2.43
C GLY A 42 0.86 -1.33 -3.07
N GLY A 43 -0.35 -1.54 -2.55
CA GLY A 43 -1.54 -0.81 -2.94
C GLY A 43 -2.62 -0.84 -1.87
N LYS A 44 -3.41 0.24 -1.80
CA LYS A 44 -4.58 0.33 -0.91
C LYS A 44 -5.73 -0.54 -1.41
N ASP A 45 -6.72 -0.78 -0.56
CA ASP A 45 -7.84 -1.67 -0.82
C ASP A 45 -8.99 -0.99 -1.60
N TYR A 46 -8.70 -0.47 -2.81
CA TYR A 46 -9.75 -0.02 -3.74
C TYR A 46 -9.27 -0.08 -5.18
N THR A 47 -10.21 -0.02 -6.11
CA THR A 47 -10.01 -0.40 -7.51
C THR A 47 -8.88 0.36 -8.19
N GLU A 48 -8.82 1.70 -8.05
CA GLU A 48 -7.77 2.50 -8.66
C GLU A 48 -6.38 2.10 -8.14
N GLN A 49 -6.23 1.91 -6.84
CA GLN A 49 -4.96 1.52 -6.24
C GLN A 49 -4.49 0.13 -6.67
N ARG A 50 -5.42 -0.81 -6.84
CA ARG A 50 -5.09 -2.13 -7.40
C ARG A 50 -4.61 -2.03 -8.85
N LEU A 51 -5.26 -1.18 -9.63
CA LEU A 51 -4.85 -0.91 -11.02
C LEU A 51 -3.46 -0.24 -11.06
N LEU A 52 -3.23 0.78 -10.24
CA LEU A 52 -1.95 1.49 -10.17
C LEU A 52 -0.81 0.58 -9.69
N CYS A 53 -1.07 -0.28 -8.71
CA CYS A 53 -0.11 -1.30 -8.26
C CYS A 53 0.28 -2.24 -9.41
N GLU A 54 -0.69 -2.71 -10.19
CA GLU A 54 -0.42 -3.58 -11.33
C GLU A 54 0.32 -2.86 -12.46
N LEU A 55 -0.07 -1.63 -12.81
CA LEU A 55 0.62 -0.83 -13.83
C LEU A 55 2.08 -0.56 -13.44
N MET A 56 2.33 -0.19 -12.19
CA MET A 56 3.69 0.02 -11.68
C MET A 56 4.49 -1.29 -11.72
N SER A 57 3.89 -2.39 -11.30
CA SER A 57 4.54 -3.70 -11.31
C SER A 57 4.95 -4.11 -12.72
N GLN A 58 4.06 -3.98 -13.70
CA GLN A 58 4.36 -4.29 -15.11
C GLN A 58 5.42 -3.35 -15.69
N ALA A 59 5.41 -2.07 -15.32
CA ALA A 59 6.44 -1.14 -15.76
C ALA A 59 7.82 -1.53 -15.22
N ILE A 60 7.92 -1.90 -13.94
CA ILE A 60 9.19 -2.35 -13.34
C ILE A 60 9.68 -3.63 -14.03
N GLU A 61 8.81 -4.63 -14.20
CA GLU A 61 9.16 -5.91 -14.87
C GLU A 61 9.60 -5.70 -16.32
N LYS A 62 9.03 -4.72 -17.01
CA LYS A 62 9.36 -4.44 -18.40
C LYS A 62 10.68 -3.68 -18.56
N GLU A 63 10.97 -2.76 -17.66
CA GLU A 63 12.11 -1.83 -17.81
C GLU A 63 13.33 -2.25 -16.98
N THR A 64 13.22 -3.32 -16.17
CA THR A 64 14.29 -3.83 -15.30
C THR A 64 14.32 -5.35 -15.26
N ASP A 65 15.41 -5.92 -14.74
CA ASP A 65 15.53 -7.37 -14.49
C ASP A 65 15.05 -7.75 -13.06
N LEU A 66 14.34 -6.86 -12.36
CA LEU A 66 13.84 -7.10 -11.01
C LEU A 66 12.63 -8.04 -11.02
N ASN A 67 12.55 -8.89 -10.00
CA ASN A 67 11.30 -9.60 -9.71
C ASN A 67 10.35 -8.67 -8.96
N VAL A 68 9.04 -8.75 -9.24
CA VAL A 68 8.04 -7.93 -8.58
C VAL A 68 7.09 -8.77 -7.74
N SER A 69 7.04 -8.47 -6.46
CA SER A 69 6.02 -8.97 -5.53
C SER A 69 4.89 -7.95 -5.41
N ARG A 70 3.64 -8.36 -5.64
CA ARG A 70 2.45 -7.51 -5.62
C ARG A 70 1.67 -7.67 -4.34
N LYS A 71 1.48 -6.58 -3.58
CA LYS A 71 0.63 -6.51 -2.39
C LYS A 71 -0.49 -5.47 -2.59
N SER A 72 -1.38 -5.73 -3.54
CA SER A 72 -2.38 -4.77 -4.06
C SER A 72 -3.62 -4.55 -3.20
N ASN A 73 -3.70 -5.11 -2.00
CA ASN A 73 -4.91 -5.09 -1.16
C ASN A 73 -4.56 -5.06 0.33
N LEU A 74 -3.69 -4.14 0.73
CA LEU A 74 -3.19 -4.09 2.11
C LEU A 74 -4.16 -3.40 3.09
N GLY A 75 -5.11 -2.60 2.60
CA GLY A 75 -6.03 -1.82 3.44
C GLY A 75 -5.97 -0.33 3.17
N GLY A 76 -6.28 0.50 4.17
CA GLY A 76 -6.30 1.95 4.05
C GLY A 76 -4.91 2.60 4.11
N THR A 77 -4.89 3.95 4.02
CA THR A 77 -3.69 4.79 3.98
C THR A 77 -2.66 4.43 5.05
N GLN A 78 -3.07 4.35 6.31
CA GLN A 78 -2.14 4.11 7.42
C GLN A 78 -1.49 2.70 7.37
N VAL A 79 -2.22 1.70 6.85
CA VAL A 79 -1.69 0.34 6.73
C VAL A 79 -0.57 0.30 5.71
N VAL A 80 -0.80 0.87 4.51
CA VAL A 80 0.20 0.88 3.43
C VAL A 80 1.38 1.79 3.79
N PHE A 81 1.12 2.94 4.40
CA PHE A 81 2.17 3.84 4.88
C PHE A 81 3.07 3.16 5.94
N ASN A 82 2.51 2.41 6.87
CA ASN A 82 3.30 1.67 7.84
C ASN A 82 4.08 0.51 7.18
N ALA A 83 3.52 -0.14 6.18
CA ALA A 83 4.20 -1.20 5.43
C ALA A 83 5.44 -0.68 4.68
N VAL A 84 5.37 0.51 4.04
CA VAL A 84 6.56 1.10 3.40
C VAL A 84 7.59 1.57 4.42
N LYS A 85 7.16 2.16 5.53
CA LYS A 85 8.08 2.55 6.62
C LYS A 85 8.83 1.38 7.24
N SER A 86 8.20 0.22 7.32
CA SER A 86 8.83 -0.99 7.88
C SER A 86 9.67 -1.78 6.88
N GLY A 87 9.67 -1.38 5.59
CA GLY A 87 10.32 -2.14 4.53
C GLY A 87 9.57 -3.41 4.10
N GLU A 88 8.32 -3.57 4.52
CA GLU A 88 7.45 -4.65 4.04
C GLU A 88 6.98 -4.41 2.60
N VAL A 89 6.90 -3.15 2.20
CA VAL A 89 6.62 -2.65 0.86
C VAL A 89 7.74 -1.68 0.49
N ASP A 90 8.26 -1.79 -0.71
CA ASP A 90 9.33 -0.91 -1.21
C ASP A 90 8.78 0.34 -1.88
N VAL A 91 7.63 0.22 -2.56
CA VAL A 91 7.01 1.33 -3.30
C VAL A 91 5.50 1.17 -3.36
N TYR A 92 4.77 2.28 -3.30
CA TYR A 92 3.33 2.34 -3.52
C TYR A 92 2.90 3.71 -4.07
N MET A 93 1.68 3.78 -4.60
CA MET A 93 1.09 5.03 -5.06
C MET A 93 0.37 5.74 -3.93
N GLU A 94 0.71 7.00 -3.71
CA GLU A 94 0.04 7.86 -2.72
C GLU A 94 -0.56 9.09 -3.38
N TYR A 95 -1.60 9.64 -2.77
CA TYR A 95 -2.22 10.91 -3.19
C TYR A 95 -1.65 12.04 -2.34
N ILE A 96 -1.21 13.11 -3.01
CA ILE A 96 -0.56 14.23 -2.32
C ILE A 96 -1.47 14.83 -1.24
N GLY A 97 -2.76 15.02 -1.53
CA GLY A 97 -3.72 15.53 -0.56
C GLY A 97 -3.86 14.63 0.68
N THR A 98 -3.89 13.31 0.49
CA THR A 98 -3.93 12.32 1.57
C THR A 98 -2.62 12.32 2.38
N ALA A 99 -1.48 12.33 1.72
CA ALA A 99 -0.18 12.40 2.39
C ALA A 99 -0.05 13.70 3.22
N TYR A 100 -0.49 14.82 2.65
CA TYR A 100 -0.42 16.14 3.29
C TYR A 100 -1.36 16.24 4.51
N ALA A 101 -2.64 15.87 4.34
CA ALA A 101 -3.64 16.04 5.38
C ALA A 101 -3.68 14.86 6.37
N ASP A 102 -3.79 13.61 5.87
CA ASP A 102 -4.05 12.46 6.74
C ASP A 102 -2.75 11.90 7.36
N THR A 103 -1.62 11.97 6.63
CA THR A 103 -0.36 11.41 7.13
C THR A 103 0.46 12.45 7.91
N LEU A 104 0.57 13.68 7.37
CA LEU A 104 1.34 14.75 8.02
C LEU A 104 0.50 15.61 8.98
N GLY A 105 -0.84 15.56 8.89
CA GLY A 105 -1.75 16.25 9.80
C GLY A 105 -1.93 17.74 9.51
N TYR A 106 -1.67 18.19 8.28
CA TYR A 106 -1.84 19.59 7.88
C TYR A 106 -3.27 19.87 7.42
N GLU A 107 -3.72 21.10 7.60
CA GLU A 107 -4.95 21.59 7.00
C GLU A 107 -4.82 21.58 5.48
N PRO A 108 -5.83 21.07 4.73
CA PRO A 108 -5.77 21.01 3.27
C PRO A 108 -5.55 22.37 2.63
N ILE A 109 -4.72 22.41 1.59
CA ILE A 109 -4.45 23.64 0.80
C ILE A 109 -4.76 23.41 -0.68
N SER A 110 -5.07 24.49 -1.40
CA SER A 110 -5.34 24.44 -2.83
C SER A 110 -4.07 24.50 -3.71
N ASP A 111 -2.94 24.88 -3.11
CA ASP A 111 -1.63 24.94 -3.77
C ASP A 111 -1.02 23.54 -3.84
N VAL A 112 -1.20 22.87 -4.99
CA VAL A 112 -0.76 21.49 -5.21
C VAL A 112 0.76 21.36 -5.18
N ASP A 113 1.47 22.36 -5.76
CA ASP A 113 2.93 22.32 -5.80
C ASP A 113 3.54 22.46 -4.41
N LYS A 114 2.98 23.37 -3.62
CA LYS A 114 3.37 23.52 -2.21
C LYS A 114 3.06 22.26 -1.40
N ALA A 115 1.89 21.67 -1.58
CA ALA A 115 1.54 20.42 -0.91
C ALA A 115 2.53 19.31 -1.26
N TYR A 116 2.82 19.13 -2.55
CA TYR A 116 3.79 18.14 -3.03
C TYR A 116 5.19 18.34 -2.43
N GLN A 117 5.70 19.59 -2.49
CA GLN A 117 7.03 19.88 -1.96
C GLN A 117 7.11 19.62 -0.45
N THR A 118 6.07 20.02 0.30
CA THR A 118 6.00 19.76 1.74
C THR A 118 6.01 18.25 2.04
N VAL A 119 5.20 17.47 1.33
CA VAL A 119 5.16 16.01 1.49
C VAL A 119 6.52 15.39 1.18
N LYS A 120 7.15 15.82 0.08
CA LYS A 120 8.46 15.32 -0.35
C LYS A 120 9.54 15.57 0.70
N ASP A 121 9.63 16.80 1.19
CA ASP A 121 10.65 17.19 2.16
C ASP A 121 10.42 16.49 3.50
N GLU A 122 9.19 16.50 4.00
CA GLU A 122 8.88 15.92 5.31
C GLU A 122 8.87 14.40 5.33
N PHE A 123 8.51 13.73 4.24
CA PHE A 123 8.62 12.28 4.15
C PHE A 123 10.08 11.86 4.18
N LYS A 124 10.96 12.62 3.50
CA LYS A 124 12.40 12.38 3.57
C LYS A 124 12.95 12.60 4.98
N ASP A 125 12.65 13.75 5.58
CA ASP A 125 13.21 14.15 6.86
C ASP A 125 12.69 13.29 8.03
N LYS A 126 11.38 12.98 8.04
CA LYS A 126 10.76 12.30 9.19
C LYS A 126 10.79 10.77 9.08
N TYR A 127 10.78 10.23 7.88
CA TYR A 127 10.57 8.80 7.65
C TYR A 127 11.63 8.14 6.77
N ASP A 128 12.58 8.91 6.23
CA ASP A 128 13.57 8.48 5.22
C ASP A 128 12.91 7.83 3.98
N LEU A 129 11.76 8.39 3.57
CA LEU A 129 11.02 7.97 2.38
C LEU A 129 11.20 8.98 1.26
N ASP A 130 11.54 8.51 0.07
CA ASP A 130 11.64 9.35 -1.12
C ASP A 130 10.29 9.45 -1.84
N VAL A 131 9.82 10.68 -2.09
CA VAL A 131 8.63 10.93 -2.90
C VAL A 131 9.04 11.23 -4.34
N LEU A 132 8.66 10.33 -5.24
CA LEU A 132 8.97 10.43 -6.67
C LEU A 132 8.11 11.48 -7.37
N SER A 133 8.35 11.68 -8.66
CA SER A 133 7.60 12.65 -9.48
C SER A 133 6.10 12.38 -9.47
N GLN A 134 5.31 13.47 -9.50
CA GLN A 134 3.87 13.36 -9.60
C GLN A 134 3.45 12.73 -10.94
N MET A 135 2.38 11.95 -10.91
CA MET A 135 1.75 11.46 -12.13
C MET A 135 0.90 12.55 -12.79
N SER A 136 0.68 12.42 -14.10
CA SER A 136 -0.03 13.42 -14.91
C SER A 136 -1.55 13.39 -14.80
N PHE A 137 -2.13 12.56 -13.93
CA PHE A 137 -3.58 12.52 -13.72
C PHE A 137 -3.97 13.11 -12.37
N ASN A 138 -5.23 13.51 -12.23
CA ASN A 138 -5.79 14.06 -11.01
C ASN A 138 -6.90 13.14 -10.48
N ASN A 139 -6.84 12.83 -9.18
CA ASN A 139 -7.90 12.17 -8.43
C ASN A 139 -8.43 13.16 -7.40
N THR A 140 -9.67 13.60 -7.56
CA THR A 140 -10.29 14.59 -6.67
C THR A 140 -11.68 14.14 -6.24
N TYR A 141 -12.12 14.65 -5.10
CA TYR A 141 -13.49 14.44 -4.64
C TYR A 141 -14.47 15.29 -5.46
N THR A 142 -15.61 14.71 -5.78
CA THR A 142 -16.73 15.41 -6.41
C THR A 142 -18.05 14.93 -5.83
N LEU A 143 -19.07 15.73 -5.97
CA LEU A 143 -20.44 15.33 -5.64
C LEU A 143 -21.16 14.90 -6.90
N ALA A 144 -21.77 13.72 -6.86
CA ALA A 144 -22.62 13.22 -7.92
C ALA A 144 -24.08 13.18 -7.44
N VAL A 145 -24.99 13.59 -8.29
CA VAL A 145 -26.44 13.49 -8.06
C VAL A 145 -27.08 12.72 -9.21
N LYS A 146 -28.19 12.05 -8.91
CA LYS A 146 -28.98 11.38 -9.96
C LYS A 146 -29.56 12.42 -10.93
N PRO A 147 -29.59 12.13 -12.25
CA PRO A 147 -30.11 13.08 -13.25
C PRO A 147 -31.50 13.61 -12.90
N GLU A 148 -32.39 12.73 -12.43
CA GLU A 148 -33.77 13.12 -12.07
C GLU A 148 -33.81 14.10 -10.90
N LEU A 149 -32.83 14.01 -9.97
CA LEU A 149 -32.73 14.95 -8.85
C LEU A 149 -32.18 16.30 -9.33
N ALA A 150 -31.17 16.26 -10.20
CA ALA A 150 -30.60 17.47 -10.80
C ALA A 150 -31.67 18.25 -11.58
N GLU A 151 -32.47 17.56 -12.39
CA GLU A 151 -33.55 18.16 -13.15
C GLU A 151 -34.67 18.70 -12.23
N LYS A 152 -35.13 17.89 -11.29
CA LYS A 152 -36.22 18.28 -10.34
C LYS A 152 -35.91 19.55 -9.56
N TYR A 153 -34.66 19.73 -9.14
CA TYR A 153 -34.23 20.85 -8.31
C TYR A 153 -33.37 21.89 -9.05
N GLY A 154 -33.17 21.72 -10.34
CA GLY A 154 -32.39 22.66 -11.17
C GLY A 154 -30.90 22.72 -10.79
N LEU A 155 -30.32 21.62 -10.28
CA LEU A 155 -28.94 21.58 -9.78
C LEU A 155 -27.94 21.55 -10.93
N LYS A 156 -27.03 22.51 -10.94
CA LYS A 156 -25.93 22.63 -11.93
C LYS A 156 -24.57 22.77 -11.28
N THR A 157 -24.54 23.33 -10.08
CA THR A 157 -23.32 23.60 -9.30
C THR A 157 -23.46 23.12 -7.88
N MET A 158 -22.35 22.96 -7.16
CA MET A 158 -22.39 22.62 -5.71
C MET A 158 -23.13 23.69 -4.89
N SER A 159 -23.07 24.96 -5.30
CA SER A 159 -23.75 26.06 -4.60
C SER A 159 -25.28 25.94 -4.66
N ASP A 160 -25.83 25.31 -5.68
CA ASP A 160 -27.27 25.09 -5.80
C ASP A 160 -27.80 24.18 -4.70
N LEU A 161 -26.96 23.31 -4.13
CA LEU A 161 -27.31 22.44 -3.02
C LEU A 161 -27.67 23.20 -1.74
N GLN A 162 -27.20 24.44 -1.58
CA GLN A 162 -27.54 25.26 -0.41
C GLN A 162 -29.04 25.49 -0.27
N SER A 163 -29.75 25.59 -1.40
CA SER A 163 -31.21 25.77 -1.41
C SER A 163 -31.98 24.54 -0.89
N LEU A 164 -31.30 23.39 -0.81
CA LEU A 164 -31.89 22.10 -0.40
C LEU A 164 -31.45 21.65 0.99
N ASN A 165 -30.99 22.60 1.82
CA ASN A 165 -30.50 22.32 3.15
C ASN A 165 -31.54 21.50 3.96
N GLY A 166 -31.13 20.32 4.43
CA GLY A 166 -31.95 19.38 5.19
C GLY A 166 -32.94 18.54 4.36
N GLN A 167 -33.02 18.72 3.03
CA GLN A 167 -33.92 17.94 2.15
C GLN A 167 -33.22 16.76 1.50
N LEU A 168 -31.86 16.78 1.44
CA LEU A 168 -31.04 15.72 0.88
C LEU A 168 -30.20 15.08 1.98
N ARG A 169 -29.94 13.78 1.81
CA ARG A 169 -28.93 13.04 2.59
C ARG A 169 -27.76 12.69 1.67
N ILE A 170 -26.57 12.93 2.18
CA ILE A 170 -25.30 12.57 1.56
C ILE A 170 -24.80 11.28 2.20
#